data_d83ba5cd4898ce90af72f9c22abd0ce7
#
_entry.id   d83ba5cd4898ce90af72f9c22abd0ce7
#
_cell.length_a   1.000
_cell.length_b   1.000
_cell.length_c   1.000
_cell.angle_alpha   90.00
_cell.angle_beta   90.00
_cell.angle_gamma   90.00
#
_symmetry.space_group_name_H-M   'P 1'
#
loop_
_entity.id
_entity.type
_entity.pdbx_description
1 polymer ?
#
loop_
_entity_poly.entity_id
_entity_poly.type
_entity_poly.pdbx_seq_one_letter_code
_entity_poly.pdbx_strand_id
1 'polypeptide(L)'
;MESDFVGPVNIGSEEMVTINQLAGMAIAISGKEIEIKNIEGQEFVDKYGFKCPLGVQGRNSDNKLYKEKVGWEVNQPLSIGLKKTYQWIKSQVDDKEKNTPWIFESPDGGKTVYKRESQSSDRHKIK
;
A
#
# COMPACT_ATOMS: atom_id res chain seq x y z
N MET A 1 21.01 13.92 7.69
CA MET A 1 21.93 14.14 6.57
C MET A 1 22.55 15.51 6.67
N GLU A 2 23.84 15.57 6.59
CA GLU A 2 24.58 16.83 6.65
C GLU A 2 24.92 17.27 5.23
N SER A 3 24.33 18.38 4.77
CA SER A 3 24.59 18.98 3.48
C SER A 3 24.26 20.46 3.52
N ASP A 4 25.08 21.25 2.87
CA ASP A 4 24.87 22.69 2.73
C ASP A 4 23.90 23.04 1.59
N PHE A 5 23.41 22.03 0.87
CA PHE A 5 22.47 22.25 -0.22
C PHE A 5 21.11 22.68 0.30
N VAL A 6 20.64 23.82 -0.18
CA VAL A 6 19.32 24.38 0.14
C VAL A 6 18.47 24.38 -1.13
N GLY A 7 17.34 23.70 -1.08
CA GLY A 7 16.42 23.64 -2.21
C GLY A 7 15.76 22.27 -2.34
N PRO A 8 14.71 22.15 -3.17
CA PRO A 8 14.02 20.90 -3.40
C PRO A 8 14.87 19.94 -4.24
N VAL A 9 14.89 18.67 -3.88
CA VAL A 9 15.54 17.59 -4.64
C VAL A 9 14.60 16.40 -4.75
N ASN A 10 14.69 15.69 -5.87
CA ASN A 10 13.98 14.45 -6.05
C ASN A 10 14.74 13.31 -5.38
N ILE A 11 14.04 12.52 -4.58
CA ILE A 11 14.56 11.31 -3.96
C ILE A 11 13.53 10.19 -4.18
N GLY A 12 13.96 9.10 -4.74
CA GLY A 12 13.09 7.96 -4.96
C GLY A 12 13.77 6.84 -5.70
N SER A 13 13.02 5.81 -6.02
CA SER A 13 13.52 4.71 -6.84
C SER A 13 13.71 5.16 -8.28
N GLU A 14 14.81 4.74 -8.88
CA GLU A 14 15.07 4.89 -10.31
C GLU A 14 14.48 3.72 -11.12
N GLU A 15 14.04 2.67 -10.44
CA GLU A 15 13.39 1.52 -11.07
C GLU A 15 11.99 1.87 -11.57
N MET A 16 11.65 1.37 -12.74
CA MET A 16 10.33 1.52 -13.32
C MET A 16 9.72 0.14 -13.52
N VAL A 17 8.59 -0.09 -12.87
CA VAL A 17 7.86 -1.35 -12.97
C VAL A 17 6.40 -1.09 -13.36
N THR A 18 5.77 -2.04 -14.02
CA THR A 18 4.33 -1.98 -14.27
C THR A 18 3.56 -2.29 -12.98
N ILE A 19 2.30 -1.88 -12.93
CA ILE A 19 1.43 -2.22 -11.79
C ILE A 19 1.26 -3.73 -11.66
N ASN A 20 1.17 -4.45 -12.77
CA ASN A 20 1.11 -5.91 -12.75
C ASN A 20 2.39 -6.55 -12.20
N GLN A 21 3.57 -5.99 -12.52
CA GLN A 21 4.83 -6.44 -11.95
C GLN A 21 4.86 -6.19 -10.44
N LEU A 22 4.42 -5.04 -9.99
CA LEU A 22 4.34 -4.71 -8.57
C LEU A 22 3.38 -5.65 -7.83
N ALA A 23 2.21 -5.90 -8.40
CA ALA A 23 1.24 -6.86 -7.85
C ALA A 23 1.83 -8.26 -7.79
N GLY A 24 2.53 -8.70 -8.84
CA GLY A 24 3.22 -9.99 -8.88
C GLY A 24 4.27 -10.14 -7.78
N MET A 25 5.05 -9.09 -7.52
CA MET A 25 6.02 -9.07 -6.41
C MET A 25 5.33 -9.23 -5.06
N ALA A 26 4.24 -8.52 -4.82
CA ALA A 26 3.48 -8.61 -3.57
C ALA A 26 2.88 -10.00 -3.37
N ILE A 27 2.34 -10.60 -4.43
CA ILE A 27 1.81 -11.97 -4.41
C ILE A 27 2.90 -12.98 -4.07
N ALA A 28 4.07 -12.87 -4.69
CA ALA A 28 5.21 -13.74 -4.42
C ALA A 28 5.68 -13.64 -2.97
N ILE A 29 5.74 -12.43 -2.42
CA ILE A 29 6.12 -12.21 -1.01
C ILE A 29 5.09 -12.79 -0.05
N SER A 30 3.79 -12.69 -0.39
CA SER A 30 2.71 -13.21 0.45
C SER A 30 2.68 -14.73 0.53
N GLY A 31 3.22 -15.43 -0.48
CA GLY A 31 3.13 -16.88 -0.61
C GLY A 31 1.73 -17.40 -0.89
N LYS A 32 0.79 -16.52 -1.26
CA LYS A 32 -0.59 -16.88 -1.56
C LYS A 32 -0.80 -17.02 -3.06
N GLU A 33 -1.71 -17.89 -3.47
CA GLU A 33 -2.13 -18.00 -4.85
C GLU A 33 -3.25 -16.99 -5.12
N ILE A 34 -2.87 -15.90 -5.79
CA ILE A 34 -3.79 -14.79 -6.14
C ILE A 34 -3.66 -14.52 -7.62
N GLU A 35 -4.77 -14.53 -8.32
CA GLU A 35 -4.82 -14.22 -9.74
C GLU A 35 -4.96 -12.72 -9.96
N ILE A 36 -4.20 -12.20 -10.93
CA ILE A 36 -4.31 -10.81 -11.36
C ILE A 36 -5.32 -10.72 -12.49
N LYS A 37 -6.37 -9.92 -12.30
CA LYS A 37 -7.34 -9.62 -13.35
C LYS A 37 -7.29 -8.15 -13.70
N ASN A 38 -6.95 -7.85 -14.94
CA ASN A 38 -6.99 -6.49 -15.46
C ASN A 38 -8.40 -6.21 -16.02
N ILE A 39 -8.97 -5.11 -15.57
CA ILE A 39 -10.29 -4.66 -16.03
C ILE A 39 -10.12 -3.27 -16.65
N GLU A 40 -10.48 -3.14 -17.91
CA GLU A 40 -10.32 -1.90 -18.66
C GLU A 40 -11.46 -1.68 -19.66
N GLY A 41 -11.49 -0.50 -20.27
CA GLY A 41 -12.46 -0.19 -21.33
C GLY A 41 -13.91 -0.30 -20.87
N GLN A 42 -14.73 -0.94 -21.72
CA GLN A 42 -16.16 -1.08 -21.45
C GLN A 42 -16.47 -1.98 -20.25
N GLU A 43 -15.68 -3.04 -20.04
CA GLU A 43 -15.84 -3.91 -18.87
C GLU A 43 -15.70 -3.13 -17.55
N PHE A 44 -14.77 -2.16 -17.50
CA PHE A 44 -14.61 -1.29 -16.33
C PHE A 44 -15.83 -0.39 -16.14
N VAL A 45 -16.35 0.21 -17.21
CA VAL A 45 -17.54 1.06 -17.16
C VAL A 45 -18.75 0.27 -16.66
N ASP A 46 -18.96 -0.94 -17.19
CA ASP A 46 -20.07 -1.81 -16.81
C ASP A 46 -20.02 -2.21 -15.32
N LYS A 47 -18.81 -2.44 -14.80
CA LYS A 47 -18.62 -2.85 -13.41
C LYS A 47 -18.71 -1.69 -12.41
N TYR A 48 -18.13 -0.54 -12.76
CA TYR A 48 -17.97 0.58 -11.82
C TYR A 48 -18.82 1.81 -12.13
N GLY A 49 -19.44 1.88 -13.30
CA GLY A 49 -20.35 2.96 -13.68
C GLY A 49 -19.69 4.27 -14.12
N PHE A 50 -18.36 4.28 -14.28
CA PHE A 50 -17.63 5.45 -14.76
C PHE A 50 -16.45 5.03 -15.63
N LYS A 51 -15.92 5.98 -16.42
CA LYS A 51 -14.82 5.71 -17.34
C LYS A 51 -13.54 5.33 -16.58
N CYS A 52 -12.84 4.30 -17.06
CA CYS A 52 -11.57 3.89 -16.49
C CYS A 52 -10.57 5.05 -16.45
N PRO A 53 -10.09 5.45 -15.27
CA PRO A 53 -9.09 6.50 -15.16
C PRO A 53 -7.75 6.00 -15.70
N LEU A 54 -7.22 6.72 -16.68
CA LEU A 54 -5.90 6.44 -17.23
C LEU A 54 -4.90 7.38 -16.55
N GLY A 55 -3.99 6.79 -15.79
CA GLY A 55 -2.92 7.54 -15.14
C GLY A 55 -1.68 7.67 -16.04
N VAL A 56 -0.58 8.03 -15.41
CA VAL A 56 0.73 8.12 -16.06
C VAL A 56 1.20 6.71 -16.41
N GLN A 57 1.64 6.50 -17.66
CA GLN A 57 2.09 5.18 -18.13
C GLN A 57 3.39 4.70 -17.47
N GLY A 58 4.23 5.62 -17.00
CA GLY A 58 5.46 5.29 -16.31
C GLY A 58 6.01 6.49 -15.57
N ARG A 59 6.62 6.26 -14.44
CA ARG A 59 7.26 7.29 -13.64
C ARG A 59 8.35 6.69 -12.77
N ASN A 60 9.48 7.36 -12.69
CA ASN A 60 10.55 7.06 -11.76
C ASN A 60 11.15 8.36 -11.23
N SER A 61 12.11 8.27 -10.32
CA SER A 61 12.78 9.44 -9.79
C SER A 61 14.07 9.73 -10.57
N ASP A 62 14.33 11.00 -10.87
CA ASP A 62 15.61 11.46 -11.32
C ASP A 62 16.39 11.99 -10.11
N ASN A 63 17.36 11.21 -9.66
CA ASN A 63 18.14 11.49 -8.45
C ASN A 63 19.49 12.19 -8.75
N LYS A 64 19.72 12.64 -9.96
CA LYS A 64 21.02 13.23 -10.38
C LYS A 64 21.43 14.37 -9.47
N LEU A 65 20.54 15.32 -9.23
CA LEU A 65 20.82 16.48 -8.39
C LEU A 65 21.17 16.07 -6.97
N TYR A 66 20.44 15.13 -6.40
CA TYR A 66 20.70 14.64 -5.05
C TYR A 66 22.04 13.93 -4.95
N LYS A 67 22.38 13.11 -5.95
CA LYS A 67 23.67 12.44 -6.04
C LYS A 67 24.83 13.44 -6.12
N GLU A 68 24.71 14.49 -6.95
CA GLU A 68 25.73 15.52 -7.09
C GLU A 68 25.93 16.36 -5.84
N LYS A 69 24.84 16.74 -5.17
CA LYS A 69 24.87 17.68 -4.04
C LYS A 69 25.08 17.01 -2.69
N VAL A 70 24.64 15.79 -2.51
CA VAL A 70 24.68 15.05 -1.24
C VAL A 70 25.55 13.81 -1.30
N GLY A 71 25.83 13.30 -2.51
CA GLY A 71 26.66 12.10 -2.70
C GLY A 71 25.94 10.78 -2.42
N TRP A 72 24.60 10.80 -2.36
CA TRP A 72 23.81 9.63 -2.09
C TRP A 72 23.33 8.94 -3.38
N GLU A 73 23.27 7.63 -3.36
CA GLU A 73 22.69 6.81 -4.43
C GLU A 73 21.63 5.88 -3.88
N VAL A 74 20.71 5.46 -4.76
CA VAL A 74 19.72 4.44 -4.42
C VAL A 74 20.44 3.13 -4.13
N ASN A 75 20.25 2.60 -2.93
CA ASN A 75 20.90 1.37 -2.47
C ASN A 75 19.92 0.27 -2.08
N GLN A 76 18.63 0.50 -2.26
CA GLN A 76 17.59 -0.43 -1.87
C GLN A 76 16.75 -0.79 -3.10
N PRO A 77 16.98 -1.95 -3.73
CA PRO A 77 16.12 -2.43 -4.81
C PRO A 77 14.66 -2.54 -4.37
N LEU A 78 13.73 -2.27 -5.29
CA LEU A 78 12.29 -2.29 -5.00
C LEU A 78 11.84 -3.62 -4.39
N SER A 79 12.30 -4.74 -4.92
CA SER A 79 11.95 -6.08 -4.41
C SER A 79 12.33 -6.27 -2.94
N ILE A 80 13.49 -5.78 -2.53
CA ILE A 80 13.96 -5.88 -1.15
C ILE A 80 13.19 -4.91 -0.25
N GLY A 81 13.00 -3.66 -0.69
CA GLY A 81 12.22 -2.66 0.03
C GLY A 81 10.77 -3.10 0.24
N LEU A 82 10.16 -3.62 -0.81
CA LEU A 82 8.79 -4.12 -0.76
C LEU A 82 8.65 -5.29 0.22
N LYS A 83 9.60 -6.21 0.22
CA LYS A 83 9.62 -7.35 1.15
C LYS A 83 9.70 -6.88 2.61
N LYS A 84 10.58 -5.94 2.91
CA LYS A 84 10.70 -5.36 4.26
C LYS A 84 9.41 -4.67 4.69
N THR A 85 8.83 -3.86 3.82
CA THR A 85 7.57 -3.16 4.09
C THR A 85 6.43 -4.15 4.32
N TYR A 86 6.32 -5.16 3.49
CA TYR A 86 5.32 -6.22 3.63
C TYR A 86 5.43 -6.93 4.98
N GLN A 87 6.64 -7.34 5.37
CA GLN A 87 6.88 -8.01 6.64
C GLN A 87 6.50 -7.14 7.83
N TRP A 88 6.83 -5.85 7.77
CA TRP A 88 6.47 -4.90 8.82
C TRP A 88 4.94 -4.74 8.93
N ILE A 89 4.25 -4.52 7.80
CA ILE A 89 2.78 -4.40 7.77
C ILE A 89 2.13 -5.69 8.28
N LYS A 90 2.62 -6.84 7.82
CA LYS A 90 2.11 -8.14 8.26
C LYS A 90 2.22 -8.30 9.77
N SER A 91 3.35 -7.95 10.36
CA SER A 91 3.52 -8.02 11.82
C SER A 91 2.51 -7.12 12.55
N GLN A 92 2.23 -5.92 12.03
CA GLN A 92 1.24 -5.02 12.62
C GLN A 92 -0.19 -5.58 12.54
N VAL A 93 -0.52 -6.23 11.44
CA VAL A 93 -1.83 -6.88 11.26
C VAL A 93 -1.97 -8.06 12.22
N ASP A 94 -0.96 -8.94 12.24
CA ASP A 94 -0.95 -10.13 13.11
C ASP A 94 -1.03 -9.73 14.60
N ASP A 95 -0.33 -8.67 15.01
CA ASP A 95 -0.37 -8.16 16.37
C ASP A 95 -1.74 -7.58 16.74
N LYS A 96 -2.38 -6.87 15.81
CA LYS A 96 -3.74 -6.36 16.02
C LYS A 96 -4.75 -7.48 16.18
N GLU A 97 -4.68 -8.51 15.36
CA GLU A 97 -5.55 -9.67 15.46
C GLU A 97 -5.40 -10.40 16.80
N LYS A 98 -4.18 -10.49 17.33
CA LYS A 98 -3.89 -11.14 18.61
C LYS A 98 -4.29 -10.29 19.82
N ASN A 99 -4.09 -8.97 19.74
CA ASN A 99 -4.18 -8.06 20.88
C ASN A 99 -5.45 -7.22 20.93
N THR A 100 -6.32 -7.32 19.93
CA THR A 100 -7.58 -6.56 19.90
C THR A 100 -8.72 -7.47 20.31
N PRO A 101 -9.21 -7.39 21.57
CA PRO A 101 -10.32 -8.21 22.05
C PRO A 101 -11.67 -7.72 21.53
N TRP A 102 -11.73 -6.62 20.81
CA TRP A 102 -12.95 -5.95 20.39
C TRP A 102 -13.11 -5.95 18.87
N ILE A 103 -14.33 -6.25 18.42
CA ILE A 103 -14.74 -6.14 17.02
C ILE A 103 -15.68 -4.94 16.90
N PHE A 104 -15.43 -4.06 15.92
CA PHE A 104 -16.30 -2.93 15.62
C PHE A 104 -17.31 -3.32 14.56
N GLU A 105 -18.59 -3.02 14.82
CA GLU A 105 -19.70 -3.32 13.93
C GLU A 105 -20.54 -2.07 13.67
N SER A 106 -21.01 -1.93 12.45
CA SER A 106 -21.90 -0.84 12.05
C SER A 106 -23.02 -1.39 11.17
N PRO A 107 -24.06 -2.02 11.78
CA PRO A 107 -25.10 -2.69 11.02
C PRO A 107 -26.03 -1.75 10.25
N ASP A 108 -26.00 -0.47 10.55
CA ASP A 108 -26.87 0.56 9.95
C ASP A 108 -26.11 1.52 9.01
N GLY A 109 -25.01 1.05 8.39
CA GLY A 109 -24.25 1.82 7.42
C GLY A 109 -23.47 3.01 7.99
N GLY A 110 -23.05 2.91 9.25
CA GLY A 110 -22.23 3.92 9.92
C GLY A 110 -22.99 4.88 10.82
N LYS A 111 -24.30 4.80 10.88
CA LYS A 111 -25.10 5.64 11.80
C LYS A 111 -24.91 5.25 13.25
N THR A 112 -24.76 3.96 13.52
CA THR A 112 -24.49 3.43 14.85
C THR A 112 -23.31 2.46 14.77
N VAL A 113 -22.33 2.62 15.65
CA VAL A 113 -21.16 1.74 15.72
C VAL A 113 -21.18 1.02 17.06
N TYR A 114 -21.01 -0.29 17.00
CA TYR A 114 -20.89 -1.15 18.17
C TYR A 114 -19.51 -1.76 18.24
N LYS A 115 -19.00 -1.98 19.45
CA LYS A 115 -17.83 -2.84 19.67
C LYS A 115 -18.23 -4.00 20.57
N ARG A 116 -17.61 -5.15 20.35
CA ARG A 116 -17.77 -6.32 21.19
C ARG A 116 -16.44 -7.03 21.38
N GLU A 117 -16.34 -7.77 22.47
CA GLU A 117 -15.23 -8.68 22.65
C GLU A 117 -15.29 -9.79 21.59
N SER A 118 -14.14 -10.16 21.02
CA SER A 118 -14.09 -11.07 19.86
C SER A 118 -14.70 -12.45 20.11
N GLN A 119 -14.81 -12.84 21.37
CA GLN A 119 -15.39 -14.12 21.80
C GLN A 119 -16.74 -13.97 22.51
N SER A 120 -17.28 -12.76 22.58
CA SER A 120 -18.53 -12.44 23.24
C SER A 120 -19.60 -12.06 22.21
N SER A 121 -20.86 -12.43 22.49
CA SER A 121 -22.00 -11.97 21.71
C SER A 121 -22.53 -10.62 22.18
N ASP A 122 -22.06 -10.13 23.33
CA ASP A 122 -22.51 -8.86 23.89
C ASP A 122 -21.90 -7.69 23.10
N ARG A 123 -22.74 -6.68 22.83
CA ARG A 123 -22.37 -5.49 22.10
C ARG A 123 -22.45 -4.26 22.98
N HIS A 124 -21.46 -3.42 22.89
CA HIS A 124 -21.42 -2.14 23.58
C HIS A 124 -21.51 -0.99 22.57
N LYS A 125 -22.54 -0.17 22.67
CA LYS A 125 -22.73 0.99 21.81
C LYS A 125 -21.68 2.06 22.16
N ILE A 126 -20.91 2.50 21.16
CA ILE A 126 -19.84 3.52 21.29
C ILE A 126 -20.14 4.81 20.54
N LYS A 127 -21.27 4.83 19.76
CA LYS A 127 -21.58 6.00 18.93
C LYS A 127 -23.09 6.13 18.69
#